data_778a74cbdedf9c2dd605bf46840149f8
#
_entry.id   778a74cbdedf9c2dd605bf46840149f8
#
_cell.length_a   1.000
_cell.length_b   1.000
_cell.length_c   1.000
_cell.angle_alpha   90.00
_cell.angle_beta   90.00
_cell.angle_gamma   90.00
#
_symmetry.space_group_name_H-M   'P 1'
#
loop_
_entity.id
_entity.type
_entity.pdbx_description
1 polymer ?
#
loop_
_entity_poly.entity_id
_entity_poly.type
_entity_poly.pdbx_seq_one_letter_code
_entity_poly.pdbx_strand_id
1 'polypeptide(L)'
;MLELPEWPGHRAGQHVDVRLTAEDGYQAQRSYSVASAPDDAGIVLTVERLDDGEVSPYLTDELRVGDELELRGPIGGYFVWEESLAGPLLLIGGGSGIVPLRAMLRHWAAGTRRTQARMLYSARSLEDVIYREELVDHPGDVRITLTRRWPGDWTGHRGRVDRTLLERIAFPPSEEPLIYVCGPTGFVETVSHTLVDLGHSPAQIRTERFGPTGT
;
A
#
# COMPACT_ATOMS: atom_id res chain seq x y z
N MET A 1 -15.66 4.59 5.62
CA MET A 1 -15.01 5.68 6.39
C MET A 1 -15.38 5.48 7.84
N LEU A 2 -14.41 5.58 8.73
CA LEU A 2 -14.62 5.47 10.17
C LEU A 2 -14.59 6.86 10.80
N GLU A 3 -15.53 7.13 11.70
CA GLU A 3 -15.56 8.35 12.51
C GLU A 3 -14.85 8.08 13.83
N LEU A 4 -13.86 8.89 14.17
CA LEU A 4 -13.02 8.73 15.36
C LEU A 4 -13.00 10.05 16.13
N PRO A 5 -13.73 10.18 17.25
CA PRO A 5 -13.89 11.45 17.96
C PRO A 5 -12.57 12.07 18.46
N GLU A 6 -11.55 11.25 18.74
CA GLU A 6 -10.27 11.68 19.30
C GLU A 6 -9.08 11.23 18.43
N TRP A 7 -9.26 11.21 17.10
CA TRP A 7 -8.17 10.80 16.23
C TRP A 7 -7.02 11.81 16.22
N PRO A 8 -5.78 11.39 16.60
CA PRO A 8 -4.65 12.32 16.68
C PRO A 8 -4.05 12.68 15.32
N GLY A 9 -4.67 12.23 14.21
CA GLY A 9 -4.07 12.26 12.89
C GLY A 9 -3.15 11.06 12.66
N HIS A 10 -2.68 10.91 11.43
CA HIS A 10 -1.74 9.84 11.05
C HIS A 10 -0.76 10.35 10.00
N ARG A 11 0.28 9.56 9.72
CA ARG A 11 1.22 9.79 8.62
C ARG A 11 0.99 8.75 7.53
N ALA A 12 1.20 9.14 6.28
CA ALA A 12 1.02 8.23 5.13
C ALA A 12 1.93 7.00 5.25
N GLY A 13 1.33 5.81 5.20
CA GLY A 13 2.00 4.53 5.40
C GLY A 13 1.82 3.90 6.77
N GLN A 14 1.19 4.59 7.74
CA GLN A 14 0.83 3.99 9.03
C GLN A 14 -0.37 3.04 8.91
N HIS A 15 -0.55 2.20 9.92
CA HIS A 15 -1.65 1.25 10.05
C HIS A 15 -2.37 1.40 11.39
N VAL A 16 -3.51 0.76 11.50
CA VAL A 16 -4.23 0.53 12.74
C VAL A 16 -4.45 -0.96 12.95
N ASP A 17 -4.52 -1.38 14.19
CA ASP A 17 -5.01 -2.70 14.56
C ASP A 17 -6.52 -2.61 14.79
N VAL A 18 -7.27 -3.46 14.11
CA VAL A 18 -8.70 -3.68 14.34
C VAL A 18 -8.86 -4.90 15.21
N ARG A 19 -9.58 -4.77 16.33
CA ARG A 19 -9.88 -5.85 17.25
C ARG A 19 -11.38 -6.11 17.29
N LEU A 20 -11.75 -7.37 17.14
CA LEU A 20 -13.11 -7.87 17.33
C LEU A 20 -13.14 -8.69 18.62
N THR A 21 -14.19 -8.54 19.40
CA THR A 21 -14.44 -9.31 20.61
C THR A 21 -15.76 -10.05 20.45
N ALA A 22 -15.72 -11.38 20.51
CA ALA A 22 -16.91 -12.24 20.46
C ALA A 22 -17.64 -12.22 21.83
N GLU A 23 -18.90 -12.67 21.86
CA GLU A 23 -19.74 -12.70 23.06
C GLU A 23 -19.15 -13.53 24.20
N ASP A 24 -18.38 -14.57 23.88
CA ASP A 24 -17.67 -15.42 24.84
C ASP A 24 -16.35 -14.81 25.35
N GLY A 25 -15.99 -13.62 24.89
CA GLY A 25 -14.76 -12.91 25.25
C GLY A 25 -13.54 -13.27 24.39
N TYR A 26 -13.67 -14.16 23.38
CA TYR A 26 -12.60 -14.40 22.42
C TYR A 26 -12.26 -13.15 21.62
N GLN A 27 -10.99 -12.91 21.37
CA GLN A 27 -10.52 -11.72 20.66
C GLN A 27 -9.69 -12.11 19.43
N ALA A 28 -10.03 -11.50 18.30
CA ALA A 28 -9.25 -11.56 17.07
C ALA A 28 -8.80 -10.15 16.67
N GLN A 29 -7.53 -10.01 16.31
CA GLN A 29 -6.94 -8.71 15.92
C GLN A 29 -6.17 -8.84 14.61
N ARG A 30 -6.31 -7.85 13.73
CA ARG A 30 -5.54 -7.74 12.49
C ARG A 30 -5.17 -6.29 12.21
N SER A 31 -4.00 -6.12 11.61
CA SER A 31 -3.48 -4.80 11.22
C SER A 31 -3.95 -4.44 9.81
N TYR A 32 -4.42 -3.21 9.64
CA TYR A 32 -4.85 -2.65 8.36
C TYR A 32 -4.17 -1.31 8.13
N SER A 33 -3.52 -1.18 6.97
CA SER A 33 -2.96 0.10 6.56
C SER A 33 -4.04 1.16 6.41
N VAL A 34 -3.76 2.37 6.87
CA VAL A 34 -4.64 3.51 6.64
C VAL A 34 -4.59 3.87 5.16
N ALA A 35 -5.75 3.81 4.50
CA ALA A 35 -5.90 4.05 3.07
C ALA A 35 -6.10 5.53 2.73
N SER A 36 -6.65 6.32 3.67
CA SER A 36 -6.76 7.78 3.54
C SER A 36 -5.39 8.44 3.65
N ALA A 37 -5.21 9.57 2.96
CA ALA A 37 -4.06 10.43 3.18
C ALA A 37 -4.20 11.19 4.52
N PRO A 38 -3.12 11.68 5.12
CA PRO A 38 -3.19 12.51 6.32
C PRO A 38 -4.06 13.76 6.18
N ASP A 39 -4.20 14.26 4.96
CA ASP A 39 -4.97 15.45 4.62
C ASP A 39 -6.47 15.16 4.39
N ASP A 40 -6.86 13.89 4.33
CA ASP A 40 -8.26 13.48 4.15
C ASP A 40 -9.03 13.61 5.47
N ALA A 41 -10.33 13.88 5.38
CA ALA A 41 -11.21 13.85 6.54
C ALA A 41 -11.49 12.40 6.98
N GLY A 42 -11.06 12.04 8.20
CA GLY A 42 -11.32 10.73 8.80
C GLY A 42 -10.40 9.61 8.30
N ILE A 43 -10.64 8.41 8.80
CA ILE A 43 -9.90 7.21 8.42
C ILE A 43 -10.69 6.37 7.42
N VAL A 44 -9.97 5.90 6.41
CA VAL A 44 -10.45 4.88 5.48
C VAL A 44 -9.55 3.65 5.59
N LEU A 45 -10.15 2.49 5.77
CA LEU A 45 -9.48 1.20 5.66
C LEU A 45 -9.96 0.50 4.38
N THR A 46 -9.04 -0.21 3.73
CA THR A 46 -9.36 -1.11 2.62
C THR A 46 -9.08 -2.52 3.06
N VAL A 47 -10.12 -3.34 3.03
CA VAL A 47 -10.06 -4.72 3.53
C VAL A 47 -10.17 -5.68 2.36
N GLU A 48 -9.14 -6.53 2.18
CA GLU A 48 -9.20 -7.69 1.32
C GLU A 48 -9.78 -8.85 2.14
N ARG A 49 -10.89 -9.44 1.65
CA ARG A 49 -11.55 -10.57 2.31
C ARG A 49 -10.71 -11.83 2.14
N LEU A 50 -10.38 -12.48 3.25
CA LEU A 50 -9.75 -13.80 3.28
C LEU A 50 -10.79 -14.80 3.80
N ASP A 51 -11.09 -15.84 3.03
CA ASP A 51 -12.17 -16.80 3.33
C ASP A 51 -11.97 -17.57 4.64
N ASP A 52 -10.70 -17.81 5.00
CA ASP A 52 -10.27 -18.48 6.24
C ASP A 52 -9.86 -17.50 7.34
N GLY A 53 -10.09 -16.19 7.12
CA GLY A 53 -9.78 -15.15 8.10
C GLY A 53 -10.89 -15.00 9.15
N GLU A 54 -10.54 -14.48 10.32
CA GLU A 54 -11.51 -14.24 11.42
C GLU A 54 -12.04 -12.78 11.40
N VAL A 55 -11.21 -11.81 10.97
CA VAL A 55 -11.55 -10.39 11.04
C VAL A 55 -12.05 -9.87 9.69
N SER A 56 -11.39 -10.22 8.58
CA SER A 56 -11.77 -9.67 7.27
C SER A 56 -13.17 -10.09 6.81
N PRO A 57 -13.67 -11.33 7.03
CA PRO A 57 -15.07 -11.66 6.70
C PRO A 57 -16.08 -10.82 7.47
N TYR A 58 -15.87 -10.63 8.78
CA TYR A 58 -16.75 -9.77 9.57
C TYR A 58 -16.79 -8.34 9.02
N LEU A 59 -15.62 -7.74 8.74
CA LEU A 59 -15.53 -6.37 8.23
C LEU A 59 -16.17 -6.19 6.85
N THR A 60 -16.19 -7.24 6.02
CA THR A 60 -16.73 -7.16 4.65
C THR A 60 -18.20 -7.57 4.55
N ASP A 61 -18.64 -8.53 5.34
CA ASP A 61 -19.94 -9.17 5.16
C ASP A 61 -20.96 -8.79 6.25
N GLU A 62 -20.48 -8.50 7.47
CA GLU A 62 -21.36 -8.30 8.64
C GLU A 62 -21.43 -6.85 9.12
N LEU A 63 -20.32 -6.11 9.09
CA LEU A 63 -20.24 -4.73 9.59
C LEU A 63 -21.28 -3.83 8.92
N ARG A 64 -21.99 -3.04 9.72
CA ARG A 64 -23.01 -2.10 9.28
C ARG A 64 -22.67 -0.68 9.71
N VAL A 65 -23.28 0.29 9.03
CA VAL A 65 -23.20 1.69 9.44
C VAL A 65 -23.83 1.87 10.82
N GLY A 66 -23.06 2.43 11.74
CA GLY A 66 -23.44 2.61 13.15
C GLY A 66 -22.83 1.57 14.10
N ASP A 67 -22.20 0.52 13.58
CA ASP A 67 -21.45 -0.42 14.42
C ASP A 67 -20.17 0.23 14.94
N GLU A 68 -19.77 -0.16 16.14
CA GLU A 68 -18.54 0.30 16.78
C GLU A 68 -17.43 -0.73 16.60
N LEU A 69 -16.22 -0.25 16.28
CA LEU A 69 -15.02 -1.06 16.16
C LEU A 69 -13.97 -0.59 17.16
N GLU A 70 -13.27 -1.53 17.76
CA GLU A 70 -12.11 -1.21 18.57
C GLU A 70 -10.87 -1.06 17.67
N LEU A 71 -10.26 0.14 17.72
CA LEU A 71 -9.07 0.47 16.95
C LEU A 71 -7.93 0.86 17.88
N ARG A 72 -6.75 0.37 17.59
CA ARG A 72 -5.49 0.81 18.19
C ARG A 72 -4.60 1.43 17.12
N GLY A 73 -4.19 2.66 17.31
CA GLY A 73 -3.28 3.33 16.38
C GLY A 73 -3.30 4.86 16.53
N PRO A 74 -2.65 5.57 15.59
CA PRO A 74 -1.88 5.07 14.47
C PRO A 74 -0.58 4.39 14.90
N ILE A 75 -0.18 3.33 14.19
CA ILE A 75 1.00 2.52 14.46
C ILE A 75 1.95 2.61 13.26
N GLY A 76 3.26 2.54 13.52
CA GLY A 76 4.30 2.53 12.50
C GLY A 76 5.08 3.84 12.41
N GLY A 77 6.38 3.73 12.09
CA GLY A 77 7.29 4.87 11.96
C GLY A 77 8.35 4.67 10.90
N TYR A 78 8.62 3.41 10.54
CA TYR A 78 9.62 3.07 9.53
C TYR A 78 9.07 3.19 8.09
N PHE A 79 7.86 2.66 7.85
CA PHE A 79 7.20 2.68 6.55
C PHE A 79 6.30 3.91 6.39
N VAL A 80 6.88 5.09 6.55
CA VAL A 80 6.17 6.38 6.51
C VAL A 80 6.85 7.32 5.55
N TRP A 81 6.05 8.02 4.74
CA TRP A 81 6.50 9.10 3.87
C TRP A 81 5.90 10.43 4.31
N GLU A 82 6.72 11.46 4.28
CA GLU A 82 6.36 12.85 4.60
C GLU A 82 7.00 13.79 3.57
N GLU A 83 6.34 14.89 3.26
CA GLU A 83 6.80 15.89 2.29
C GLU A 83 8.18 16.49 2.64
N SER A 84 8.55 16.46 3.92
CA SER A 84 9.87 16.94 4.41
C SER A 84 11.05 16.09 3.93
N LEU A 85 10.80 14.84 3.54
CA LEU A 85 11.84 13.92 3.05
C LEU A 85 12.31 14.34 1.64
N ALA A 86 13.63 14.37 1.44
CA ALA A 86 14.22 14.75 0.15
C ALA A 86 14.29 13.56 -0.81
N GLY A 87 14.37 13.87 -2.12
CA GLY A 87 14.53 12.90 -3.19
C GLY A 87 13.22 12.55 -3.91
N PRO A 88 13.32 11.92 -5.10
CA PRO A 88 12.16 11.38 -5.81
C PRO A 88 11.50 10.24 -5.04
N LEU A 89 10.20 10.04 -5.23
CA LEU A 89 9.41 9.01 -4.56
C LEU A 89 9.12 7.84 -5.51
N LEU A 90 9.56 6.63 -5.16
CA LEU A 90 9.25 5.41 -5.89
C LEU A 90 8.43 4.46 -5.02
N LEU A 91 7.20 4.17 -5.47
CA LEU A 91 6.24 3.31 -4.79
C LEU A 91 6.05 2.02 -5.59
N ILE A 92 6.25 0.85 -4.97
CA ILE A 92 6.12 -0.44 -5.64
C ILE A 92 5.21 -1.35 -4.83
N GLY A 93 4.01 -1.61 -5.34
CA GLY A 93 2.96 -2.36 -4.66
C GLY A 93 2.61 -3.67 -5.32
N GLY A 94 2.32 -4.70 -4.50
CA GLY A 94 1.76 -5.98 -4.95
C GLY A 94 0.44 -6.29 -4.22
N GLY A 95 -0.65 -6.52 -4.97
CA GLY A 95 -1.96 -6.82 -4.39
C GLY A 95 -2.43 -5.73 -3.41
N SER A 96 -2.89 -6.12 -2.22
CA SER A 96 -3.32 -5.17 -1.17
C SER A 96 -2.19 -4.28 -0.61
N GLY A 97 -0.92 -4.57 -0.94
CA GLY A 97 0.20 -3.67 -0.66
C GLY A 97 0.10 -2.29 -1.31
N ILE A 98 -0.82 -2.09 -2.24
CA ILE A 98 -1.13 -0.78 -2.81
C ILE A 98 -1.70 0.19 -1.76
N VAL A 99 -2.35 -0.30 -0.71
CA VAL A 99 -3.13 0.52 0.23
C VAL A 99 -2.29 1.60 0.92
N PRO A 100 -1.18 1.29 1.63
CA PRO A 100 -0.35 2.32 2.26
C PRO A 100 0.35 3.21 1.21
N LEU A 101 0.68 2.65 0.04
CA LEU A 101 1.34 3.39 -1.03
C LEU A 101 0.40 4.40 -1.69
N ARG A 102 -0.90 4.07 -1.80
CA ARG A 102 -1.93 5.01 -2.24
C ARG A 102 -2.03 6.20 -1.28
N ALA A 103 -2.02 5.97 0.02
CA ALA A 103 -2.04 7.05 1.01
C ALA A 103 -0.83 7.99 0.84
N MET A 104 0.38 7.43 0.59
CA MET A 104 1.58 8.21 0.28
C MET A 104 1.43 9.00 -1.03
N LEU A 105 0.91 8.37 -2.09
CA LEU A 105 0.73 9.00 -3.39
C LEU A 105 -0.28 10.15 -3.34
N ARG A 106 -1.38 9.99 -2.59
CA ARG A 106 -2.37 11.05 -2.37
C ARG A 106 -1.79 12.22 -1.57
N HIS A 107 -1.06 11.91 -0.49
CA HIS A 107 -0.38 12.91 0.31
C HIS A 107 0.67 13.68 -0.52
N TRP A 108 1.43 12.98 -1.38
CA TRP A 108 2.33 13.61 -2.35
C TRP A 108 1.58 14.55 -3.32
N ALA A 109 0.43 14.12 -3.85
CA ALA A 109 -0.34 14.93 -4.80
C ALA A 109 -0.96 16.18 -4.16
N ALA A 110 -1.34 16.12 -2.89
CA ALA A 110 -1.86 17.24 -2.11
C ALA A 110 -0.75 18.23 -1.67
N GLY A 111 0.50 17.76 -1.60
CA GLY A 111 1.63 18.54 -1.14
C GLY A 111 2.04 19.67 -2.07
N THR A 112 2.85 20.57 -1.57
CA THR A 112 3.36 21.74 -2.28
C THR A 112 4.71 21.52 -2.96
N ARG A 113 5.47 20.52 -2.50
CA ARG A 113 6.77 20.15 -3.09
C ARG A 113 6.57 19.42 -4.42
N ARG A 114 7.37 19.82 -5.40
CA ARG A 114 7.32 19.26 -6.77
C ARG A 114 8.38 18.18 -6.98
N THR A 115 8.57 17.29 -6.01
CA THR A 115 9.39 16.09 -6.22
C THR A 115 8.69 15.16 -7.22
N GLN A 116 9.47 14.40 -7.99
CA GLN A 116 8.88 13.41 -8.89
C GLN A 116 8.38 12.21 -8.08
N ALA A 117 7.23 11.67 -8.47
CA ALA A 117 6.72 10.41 -7.93
C ALA A 117 6.42 9.43 -9.06
N ARG A 118 6.79 8.17 -8.85
CA ARG A 118 6.45 7.03 -9.72
C ARG A 118 5.86 5.91 -8.89
N MET A 119 4.88 5.23 -9.46
CA MET A 119 4.29 4.04 -8.86
C MET A 119 4.26 2.89 -9.83
N LEU A 120 4.72 1.72 -9.38
CA LEU A 120 4.51 0.43 -10.04
C LEU A 120 3.56 -0.41 -9.21
N TYR A 121 2.44 -0.81 -9.79
CA TYR A 121 1.46 -1.67 -9.14
C TYR A 121 1.32 -3.01 -9.85
N SER A 122 1.53 -4.10 -9.13
CA SER A 122 1.41 -5.47 -9.61
C SER A 122 0.12 -6.11 -9.11
N ALA A 123 -0.78 -6.46 -10.04
CA ALA A 123 -2.02 -7.18 -9.76
C ALA A 123 -2.09 -8.49 -10.55
N ARG A 124 -2.99 -9.40 -10.20
CA ARG A 124 -3.16 -10.68 -10.92
C ARG A 124 -3.88 -10.49 -12.24
N SER A 125 -4.94 -9.71 -12.23
CA SER A 125 -5.77 -9.36 -13.38
C SER A 125 -6.27 -7.92 -13.24
N LEU A 126 -6.99 -7.43 -14.23
CA LEU A 126 -7.53 -6.07 -14.21
C LEU A 126 -8.65 -5.90 -13.17
N GLU A 127 -9.38 -6.98 -12.88
CA GLU A 127 -10.41 -7.03 -11.84
C GLU A 127 -9.82 -6.95 -10.43
N ASP A 128 -8.57 -7.42 -10.27
CA ASP A 128 -7.83 -7.38 -9.00
C ASP A 128 -7.13 -6.03 -8.75
N VAL A 129 -7.26 -5.06 -9.65
CA VAL A 129 -6.66 -3.72 -9.48
C VAL A 129 -7.50 -2.90 -8.52
N ILE A 130 -7.04 -2.79 -7.28
CA ILE A 130 -7.64 -1.94 -6.24
C ILE A 130 -7.42 -0.47 -6.62
N TYR A 131 -8.44 0.40 -6.44
CA TYR A 131 -8.43 1.84 -6.80
C TYR A 131 -8.17 2.13 -8.28
N ARG A 132 -8.59 1.23 -9.17
CA ARG A 132 -8.31 1.34 -10.60
C ARG A 132 -8.63 2.71 -11.19
N GLU A 133 -9.82 3.23 -10.92
CA GLU A 133 -10.28 4.52 -11.46
C GLU A 133 -9.38 5.67 -10.97
N GLU A 134 -9.04 5.68 -9.69
CA GLU A 134 -8.17 6.70 -9.11
C GLU A 134 -6.74 6.65 -9.66
N LEU A 135 -6.20 5.43 -9.88
CA LEU A 135 -4.82 5.26 -10.35
C LEU A 135 -4.64 5.61 -11.82
N VAL A 136 -5.68 5.46 -12.66
CA VAL A 136 -5.61 5.81 -14.10
C VAL A 136 -5.49 7.32 -14.31
N ASP A 137 -6.18 8.11 -13.49
CA ASP A 137 -6.23 9.58 -13.62
C ASP A 137 -5.25 10.30 -12.68
N HIS A 138 -4.36 9.56 -12.03
CA HIS A 138 -3.45 10.14 -11.05
C HIS A 138 -2.36 11.01 -11.70
N PRO A 139 -2.04 12.22 -11.17
CA PRO A 139 -1.03 13.12 -11.73
C PRO A 139 0.42 12.59 -11.68
N GLY A 140 0.69 11.55 -10.86
CA GLY A 140 1.97 10.84 -10.84
C GLY A 140 2.11 9.83 -11.98
N ASP A 141 3.35 9.41 -12.29
CA ASP A 141 3.62 8.32 -13.25
C ASP A 141 3.24 6.97 -12.62
N VAL A 142 2.01 6.51 -12.88
CA VAL A 142 1.49 5.24 -12.37
C VAL A 142 1.51 4.19 -13.47
N ARG A 143 2.14 3.04 -13.19
CA ARG A 143 2.23 1.90 -14.11
C ARG A 143 1.71 0.64 -13.45
N ILE A 144 0.88 -0.09 -14.19
CA ILE A 144 0.27 -1.34 -13.73
C ILE A 144 0.84 -2.51 -14.53
N THR A 145 1.23 -3.59 -13.85
CA THR A 145 1.56 -4.88 -14.45
C THR A 145 0.54 -5.93 -14.05
N LEU A 146 0.05 -6.71 -15.03
CA LEU A 146 -0.87 -7.82 -14.80
C LEU A 146 -0.12 -9.15 -14.93
N THR A 147 -0.22 -9.99 -13.89
CA THR A 147 0.66 -11.18 -13.75
C THR A 147 0.05 -12.48 -14.21
N ARG A 148 -1.28 -12.58 -14.33
CA ARG A 148 -1.98 -13.83 -14.69
C ARG A 148 -2.92 -13.70 -15.86
N ARG A 149 -3.78 -12.67 -15.86
CA ARG A 149 -4.80 -12.42 -16.88
C ARG A 149 -4.80 -10.95 -17.27
N TRP A 150 -4.95 -10.66 -18.56
CA TRP A 150 -5.06 -9.32 -19.09
C TRP A 150 -6.04 -9.27 -20.25
N PRO A 151 -6.77 -8.18 -20.45
CA PRO A 151 -7.61 -7.95 -21.62
C PRO A 151 -6.79 -7.97 -22.91
N GLY A 152 -7.43 -8.30 -24.04
CA GLY A 152 -6.76 -8.35 -25.34
C GLY A 152 -6.15 -7.00 -25.78
N ASP A 153 -6.77 -5.91 -25.37
CA ASP A 153 -6.37 -4.52 -25.61
C ASP A 153 -5.44 -3.94 -24.53
N TRP A 154 -4.97 -4.77 -23.57
CA TRP A 154 -4.07 -4.33 -22.52
C TRP A 154 -2.73 -3.86 -23.08
N THR A 155 -2.42 -2.57 -22.89
CA THR A 155 -1.18 -1.92 -23.35
C THR A 155 -0.12 -1.80 -22.25
N GLY A 156 -0.49 -2.06 -20.97
CA GLY A 156 0.44 -2.05 -19.85
C GLY A 156 1.37 -3.27 -19.85
N HIS A 157 2.23 -3.34 -18.83
CA HIS A 157 3.16 -4.46 -18.71
C HIS A 157 2.42 -5.77 -18.41
N ARG A 158 2.98 -6.90 -18.93
CA ARG A 158 2.45 -8.27 -18.75
C ARG A 158 3.51 -9.12 -18.07
N GLY A 159 3.14 -9.74 -16.96
CA GLY A 159 4.05 -10.59 -16.19
C GLY A 159 4.42 -10.05 -14.83
N ARG A 160 5.25 -10.80 -14.12
CA ARG A 160 5.75 -10.40 -12.81
C ARG A 160 6.73 -9.23 -12.92
N VAL A 161 6.87 -8.49 -11.83
CA VAL A 161 7.93 -7.50 -11.72
C VAL A 161 9.28 -8.19 -11.80
N ASP A 162 10.08 -7.79 -12.77
CA ASP A 162 11.41 -8.30 -13.04
C ASP A 162 12.44 -7.15 -13.11
N ARG A 163 13.70 -7.53 -13.27
CA ARG A 163 14.83 -6.58 -13.39
C ARG A 163 14.61 -5.58 -14.53
N THR A 164 14.19 -6.05 -15.70
CA THR A 164 14.02 -5.21 -16.89
C THR A 164 12.92 -4.15 -16.68
N LEU A 165 11.84 -4.53 -15.99
CA LEU A 165 10.76 -3.60 -15.66
C LEU A 165 11.24 -2.57 -14.63
N LEU A 166 11.96 -2.99 -13.60
CA LEU A 166 12.51 -2.11 -12.58
C LEU A 166 13.53 -1.12 -13.15
N GLU A 167 14.44 -1.54 -14.04
CA GLU A 167 15.37 -0.67 -14.74
C GLU A 167 14.69 0.45 -15.54
N ARG A 168 13.51 0.18 -16.09
CA ARG A 168 12.74 1.18 -16.86
C ARG A 168 11.95 2.15 -15.99
N ILE A 169 11.56 1.72 -14.78
CA ILE A 169 10.64 2.49 -13.94
C ILE A 169 11.36 3.21 -12.81
N ALA A 170 12.39 2.59 -12.22
CA ALA A 170 13.12 3.18 -11.13
C ALA A 170 13.82 4.49 -11.56
N PHE A 171 13.99 5.38 -10.62
CA PHE A 171 14.89 6.52 -10.79
C PHE A 171 16.34 6.02 -10.77
N PRO A 172 17.28 6.72 -11.41
CA PRO A 172 18.70 6.41 -11.24
C PRO A 172 19.10 6.41 -9.76
N PRO A 173 19.96 5.48 -9.29
CA PRO A 173 20.45 5.49 -7.91
C PRO A 173 21.13 6.81 -7.49
N SER A 174 21.72 7.52 -8.44
CA SER A 174 22.35 8.84 -8.21
C SER A 174 21.37 9.95 -7.83
N GLU A 175 20.07 9.77 -8.07
CA GLU A 175 19.04 10.69 -7.64
C GLU A 175 18.58 10.44 -6.19
N GLU A 176 19.11 9.41 -5.56
CA GLU A 176 18.83 9.00 -4.18
C GLU A 176 17.32 8.88 -3.88
N PRO A 177 16.55 8.11 -4.70
CA PRO A 177 15.11 8.02 -4.51
C PRO A 177 14.75 7.36 -3.18
N LEU A 178 13.68 7.83 -2.56
CA LEU A 178 13.01 7.13 -1.46
C LEU A 178 12.11 6.05 -2.05
N ILE A 179 12.38 4.79 -1.70
CA ILE A 179 11.71 3.63 -2.29
C ILE A 179 10.89 2.92 -1.22
N TYR A 180 9.59 2.72 -1.50
CA TYR A 180 8.68 1.99 -0.63
C TYR A 180 8.14 0.78 -1.37
N VAL A 181 8.37 -0.41 -0.82
CA VAL A 181 7.94 -1.68 -1.40
C VAL A 181 6.98 -2.37 -0.45
N CYS A 182 5.74 -2.65 -0.90
CA CYS A 182 4.73 -3.27 -0.07
C CYS A 182 3.96 -4.37 -0.82
N GLY A 183 3.72 -5.49 -0.14
CA GLY A 183 3.00 -6.63 -0.71
C GLY A 183 3.34 -7.97 -0.05
N PRO A 184 3.04 -9.10 -0.73
CA PRO A 184 3.40 -10.43 -0.26
C PRO A 184 4.92 -10.58 -0.05
N THR A 185 5.33 -11.38 0.94
CA THR A 185 6.75 -11.55 1.33
C THR A 185 7.66 -11.82 0.13
N GLY A 186 7.35 -12.81 -0.69
CA GLY A 186 8.20 -13.15 -1.86
C GLY A 186 8.26 -12.05 -2.92
N PHE A 187 7.20 -11.24 -3.06
CA PHE A 187 7.20 -10.07 -3.94
C PHE A 187 8.15 -9.00 -3.40
N VAL A 188 8.03 -8.65 -2.12
CA VAL A 188 8.86 -7.63 -1.47
C VAL A 188 10.33 -8.01 -1.51
N GLU A 189 10.67 -9.27 -1.23
CA GLU A 189 12.05 -9.76 -1.28
C GLU A 189 12.64 -9.69 -2.69
N THR A 190 11.91 -10.19 -3.68
CA THR A 190 12.37 -10.15 -5.08
C THR A 190 12.62 -8.71 -5.54
N VAL A 191 11.68 -7.81 -5.28
CA VAL A 191 11.79 -6.41 -5.72
C VAL A 191 12.93 -5.71 -4.99
N SER A 192 13.02 -5.83 -3.67
CA SER A 192 14.05 -5.13 -2.90
C SER A 192 15.47 -5.63 -3.20
N HIS A 193 15.68 -6.94 -3.36
CA HIS A 193 16.96 -7.49 -3.78
C HIS A 193 17.35 -6.98 -5.18
N THR A 194 16.41 -7.00 -6.12
CA THR A 194 16.67 -6.52 -7.49
C THR A 194 17.04 -5.03 -7.50
N LEU A 195 16.39 -4.19 -6.69
CA LEU A 195 16.73 -2.78 -6.57
C LEU A 195 18.15 -2.57 -5.99
N VAL A 196 18.54 -3.36 -4.99
CA VAL A 196 19.92 -3.34 -4.47
C VAL A 196 20.93 -3.76 -5.55
N ASP A 197 20.63 -4.80 -6.32
CA ASP A 197 21.47 -5.24 -7.45
C ASP A 197 21.53 -4.21 -8.60
N LEU A 198 20.57 -3.30 -8.67
CA LEU A 198 20.57 -2.14 -9.58
C LEU A 198 21.33 -0.94 -9.02
N GLY A 199 21.89 -1.05 -7.82
CA GLY A 199 22.74 -0.04 -7.19
C GLY A 199 22.01 0.91 -6.23
N HIS A 200 20.73 0.66 -5.91
CA HIS A 200 20.05 1.45 -4.91
C HIS A 200 20.54 1.11 -3.49
N SER A 201 20.70 2.14 -2.67
CA SER A 201 21.11 1.95 -1.27
C SER A 201 20.00 1.23 -0.48
N PRO A 202 20.31 0.15 0.27
CA PRO A 202 19.34 -0.48 1.17
C PRO A 202 18.73 0.49 2.19
N ALA A 203 19.43 1.54 2.59
CA ALA A 203 18.94 2.55 3.51
C ALA A 203 17.78 3.40 2.95
N GLN A 204 17.65 3.44 1.63
CA GLN A 204 16.60 4.16 0.93
C GLN A 204 15.39 3.29 0.59
N ILE A 205 15.50 1.96 0.75
CA ILE A 205 14.46 0.98 0.46
C ILE A 205 13.74 0.62 1.75
N ARG A 206 12.50 1.07 1.91
CA ARG A 206 11.63 0.72 3.03
C ARG A 206 10.63 -0.33 2.57
N THR A 207 10.46 -1.37 3.38
CA THR A 207 9.63 -2.52 3.02
C THR A 207 8.58 -2.82 4.07
N GLU A 208 7.38 -3.19 3.62
CA GLU A 208 6.32 -3.73 4.46
C GLU A 208 5.72 -4.98 3.81
N ARG A 209 5.39 -5.98 4.61
CA ARG A 209 4.93 -7.29 4.13
C ARG A 209 3.55 -7.60 4.66
N PHE A 210 2.69 -8.10 3.77
CA PHE A 210 1.40 -8.66 4.13
C PHE A 210 1.36 -10.15 3.79
N GLY A 211 0.58 -10.90 4.53
CA GLY A 211 0.41 -12.33 4.35
C GLY A 211 0.75 -13.11 5.62
N PRO A 212 0.51 -14.43 5.63
CA PRO A 212 0.86 -15.24 6.79
C PRO A 212 2.35 -15.07 7.05
N THR A 213 2.68 -14.64 8.26
CA THR A 213 4.05 -14.75 8.78
C THR A 213 4.36 -16.24 8.72
N GLY A 214 5.23 -16.64 7.78
CA GLY A 214 5.60 -18.02 7.60
C GLY A 214 6.02 -18.65 8.94
N THR A 215 5.38 -19.74 9.27
CA THR A 215 5.85 -20.71 10.25
C THR A 215 7.08 -21.42 9.71
#